data_71f1e8d5caa8ebf40b8cb9f025428b09
#
_entry.id   71f1e8d5caa8ebf40b8cb9f025428b09
#
_cell.length_a   1.000
_cell.length_b   1.000
_cell.length_c   1.000
_cell.angle_alpha   90.00
_cell.angle_beta   90.00
_cell.angle_gamma   90.00
#
_symmetry.space_group_name_H-M   'P 1'
#
loop_
_entity.id
_entity.type
_entity.pdbx_description
1 polymer ?
#
loop_
_entity_poly.entity_id
_entity_poly.type
_entity_poly.pdbx_seq_one_letter_code
_entity_poly.pdbx_strand_id
1 'polypeptide(L)'
;MTHELATSPRVVVPGARAGVAGVLVALLVIGVMHLVGPSSRVDPVRRTISEYALLPGGWLFDVAVVGLALGSAGVIAALVAARLAPARSLPVVLLGAWCVGLLLVVAFEKTNWSIGPSVSGYIHRYASLVAFIALPLGALLLVRRHRHDPAARPFRVGVRIGSWLALASFLPIVGAIALRGVIGVPWWRAVPLGLLERGLALAEVVVVALLGLWALAHARRSAAAGNGQLVDSPAA
;
A
#
# COMPACT_ATOMS: atom_id res chain seq x y z
N MET A 1 -12.19 12.95 -35.73
CA MET A 1 -12.60 11.60 -35.32
C MET A 1 -11.66 11.13 -34.23
N THR A 2 -12.00 11.41 -32.97
CA THR A 2 -11.27 10.91 -31.81
C THR A 2 -11.87 9.55 -31.44
N HIS A 3 -11.20 8.47 -31.80
CA HIS A 3 -11.51 7.16 -31.26
C HIS A 3 -11.43 7.22 -29.73
N GLU A 4 -12.58 7.29 -29.10
CA GLU A 4 -12.76 7.08 -27.67
C GLU A 4 -12.43 5.60 -27.40
N LEU A 5 -11.14 5.36 -27.13
CA LEU A 5 -10.66 4.03 -26.76
C LEU A 5 -11.35 3.66 -25.43
N ALA A 6 -12.37 2.83 -25.50
CA ALA A 6 -13.11 2.35 -24.34
C ALA A 6 -12.16 1.83 -23.24
N THR A 7 -12.46 2.19 -22.01
CA THR A 7 -11.81 1.59 -20.82
C THR A 7 -11.93 0.08 -20.93
N SER A 8 -10.81 -0.65 -20.86
CA SER A 8 -10.84 -2.11 -21.01
C SER A 8 -11.30 -2.79 -19.71
N PRO A 9 -12.57 -3.19 -19.57
CA PRO A 9 -13.08 -3.84 -18.38
C PRO A 9 -12.35 -5.16 -18.08
N ARG A 10 -11.77 -5.77 -19.13
CA ARG A 10 -11.02 -7.03 -19.04
C ARG A 10 -9.77 -6.95 -18.18
N VAL A 11 -9.18 -5.77 -18.01
CA VAL A 11 -8.00 -5.55 -17.15
C VAL A 11 -8.39 -4.90 -15.83
N VAL A 12 -9.32 -3.95 -15.84
CA VAL A 12 -9.70 -3.17 -14.65
C VAL A 12 -10.27 -4.08 -13.55
N VAL A 13 -11.23 -4.94 -13.91
CA VAL A 13 -11.92 -5.76 -12.90
C VAL A 13 -11.01 -6.83 -12.27
N PRO A 14 -10.29 -7.67 -13.05
CA PRO A 14 -9.39 -8.64 -12.45
C PRO A 14 -8.25 -7.99 -11.65
N GLY A 15 -7.61 -6.94 -12.17
CA GLY A 15 -6.52 -6.25 -11.49
C GLY A 15 -6.94 -5.64 -10.16
N ALA A 16 -8.08 -4.94 -10.12
CA ALA A 16 -8.60 -4.37 -8.89
C ALA A 16 -9.04 -5.44 -7.87
N ARG A 17 -9.64 -6.55 -8.33
CA ARG A 17 -9.98 -7.69 -7.46
C ARG A 17 -8.73 -8.36 -6.88
N ALA A 18 -7.71 -8.56 -7.71
CA ALA A 18 -6.43 -9.12 -7.25
C ALA A 18 -5.79 -8.24 -6.16
N GLY A 19 -5.86 -6.90 -6.32
CA GLY A 19 -5.37 -5.98 -5.29
C GLY A 19 -6.10 -6.11 -3.96
N VAL A 20 -7.43 -6.09 -4.01
CA VAL A 20 -8.24 -6.26 -2.79
C VAL A 20 -7.98 -7.64 -2.15
N ALA A 21 -7.91 -8.69 -2.94
CA ALA A 21 -7.60 -10.04 -2.45
C ALA A 21 -6.20 -10.09 -1.81
N GLY A 22 -5.18 -9.49 -2.46
CA GLY A 22 -3.83 -9.40 -1.91
C GLY A 22 -3.78 -8.71 -0.55
N VAL A 23 -4.51 -7.60 -0.41
CA VAL A 23 -4.67 -6.90 0.88
C VAL A 23 -5.30 -7.81 1.93
N LEU A 24 -6.42 -8.47 1.61
CA LEU A 24 -7.12 -9.35 2.55
C LEU A 24 -6.26 -10.54 2.98
N VAL A 25 -5.56 -11.16 2.05
CA VAL A 25 -4.63 -12.27 2.34
C VAL A 25 -3.50 -11.78 3.23
N ALA A 26 -2.87 -10.65 2.93
CA ALA A 26 -1.80 -10.09 3.75
C ALA A 26 -2.27 -9.78 5.17
N LEU A 27 -3.43 -9.15 5.33
CA LEU A 27 -4.02 -8.85 6.63
C LEU A 27 -4.34 -10.14 7.41
N LEU A 28 -4.90 -11.16 6.75
CA LEU A 28 -5.22 -12.43 7.37
C LEU A 28 -3.95 -13.14 7.85
N VAL A 29 -2.95 -13.27 6.99
CA VAL A 29 -1.70 -13.96 7.31
C VAL A 29 -0.97 -13.25 8.45
N ILE A 30 -0.77 -11.94 8.34
CA ILE A 30 -0.12 -11.15 9.39
C ILE A 30 -0.95 -11.17 10.68
N GLY A 31 -2.29 -11.10 10.60
CA GLY A 31 -3.18 -11.23 11.73
C GLY A 31 -3.04 -12.58 12.45
N VAL A 32 -3.00 -13.68 11.70
CA VAL A 32 -2.74 -15.02 12.25
C VAL A 32 -1.35 -15.10 12.90
N MET A 33 -0.32 -14.54 12.28
CA MET A 33 1.03 -14.50 12.87
C MET A 33 1.09 -13.69 14.18
N HIS A 34 0.20 -12.74 14.41
CA HIS A 34 0.09 -12.04 15.70
C HIS A 34 -0.49 -12.92 16.83
N LEU A 35 -1.31 -13.91 16.47
CA LEU A 35 -2.07 -14.71 17.43
C LEU A 35 -1.44 -16.07 17.71
N VAL A 36 -0.73 -16.67 16.75
CA VAL A 36 -0.24 -18.03 16.84
C VAL A 36 1.23 -18.14 16.43
N GLY A 37 1.88 -19.23 16.92
CA GLY A 37 3.25 -19.57 16.56
C GLY A 37 4.31 -18.71 17.28
N PRO A 38 5.58 -18.77 16.85
CA PRO A 38 6.68 -18.03 17.45
C PRO A 38 6.50 -16.52 17.39
N SER A 39 5.85 -15.99 16.34
CA SER A 39 5.62 -14.56 16.11
C SER A 39 4.62 -13.94 17.10
N SER A 40 3.72 -14.72 17.70
CA SER A 40 2.80 -14.23 18.74
C SER A 40 3.50 -13.81 20.04
N ARG A 41 4.75 -14.22 20.23
CA ARG A 41 5.57 -13.83 21.39
C ARG A 41 6.35 -12.54 21.18
N VAL A 42 6.31 -11.99 19.96
CA VAL A 42 6.96 -10.71 19.64
C VAL A 42 6.14 -9.57 20.21
N ASP A 43 6.73 -8.73 21.03
CA ASP A 43 6.07 -7.54 21.60
C ASP A 43 5.55 -6.62 20.48
N PRO A 44 4.22 -6.50 20.28
CA PRO A 44 3.66 -5.75 19.18
C PRO A 44 3.85 -4.24 19.31
N VAL A 45 4.14 -3.74 20.51
CA VAL A 45 4.35 -2.32 20.76
C VAL A 45 5.76 -1.90 20.41
N ARG A 46 6.75 -2.71 20.77
CA ARG A 46 8.18 -2.38 20.64
C ARG A 46 8.82 -2.92 19.37
N ARG A 47 8.38 -4.08 18.91
CA ARG A 47 9.02 -4.83 17.83
C ARG A 47 8.23 -4.70 16.51
N THR A 48 8.95 -4.55 15.44
CA THR A 48 8.39 -4.35 14.09
C THR A 48 7.77 -5.63 13.51
N ILE A 49 6.83 -5.52 12.59
CA ILE A 49 6.21 -6.66 11.88
C ILE A 49 7.28 -7.43 11.09
N SER A 50 8.23 -6.71 10.51
CA SER A 50 9.31 -7.30 9.71
C SER A 50 10.23 -8.24 10.51
N GLU A 51 10.17 -8.23 11.85
CA GLU A 51 10.89 -9.22 12.69
C GLU A 51 10.32 -10.63 12.56
N TYR A 52 9.09 -10.76 12.07
CA TYR A 52 8.48 -12.06 11.82
C TYR A 52 9.23 -12.88 10.77
N ALA A 53 9.86 -12.20 9.79
CA ALA A 53 10.71 -12.86 8.79
C ALA A 53 11.90 -13.61 9.38
N LEU A 54 12.42 -13.18 10.57
CA LEU A 54 13.56 -13.79 11.24
C LEU A 54 13.20 -15.00 12.11
N LEU A 55 11.93 -15.35 12.22
CA LEU A 55 11.44 -16.41 13.10
C LEU A 55 11.11 -17.69 12.32
N PRO A 56 11.06 -18.85 12.99
CA PRO A 56 10.50 -20.05 12.37
C PRO A 56 9.11 -19.79 11.80
N GLY A 57 8.91 -20.09 10.53
CA GLY A 57 7.67 -19.75 9.79
C GLY A 57 7.67 -18.35 9.18
N GLY A 58 8.79 -17.62 9.18
CA GLY A 58 8.93 -16.29 8.58
C GLY A 58 8.57 -16.20 7.11
N TRP A 59 8.66 -17.30 6.37
CA TRP A 59 8.20 -17.38 4.98
C TRP A 59 6.72 -16.98 4.79
N LEU A 60 5.88 -17.10 5.85
CA LEU A 60 4.50 -16.61 5.82
C LEU A 60 4.44 -15.08 5.69
N PHE A 61 5.35 -14.37 6.38
CA PHE A 61 5.50 -12.93 6.22
C PHE A 61 5.89 -12.60 4.77
N ASP A 62 6.85 -13.32 4.20
CA ASP A 62 7.31 -13.10 2.83
C ASP A 62 6.17 -13.32 1.81
N VAL A 63 5.41 -14.41 1.95
CA VAL A 63 4.24 -14.69 1.11
C VAL A 63 3.19 -13.58 1.22
N ALA A 64 2.91 -13.09 2.44
CA ALA A 64 1.95 -12.01 2.64
C ALA A 64 2.42 -10.72 1.95
N VAL A 65 3.69 -10.35 2.10
CA VAL A 65 4.26 -9.13 1.51
C VAL A 65 4.35 -9.21 -0.02
N VAL A 66 4.76 -10.36 -0.57
CA VAL A 66 4.76 -10.59 -2.03
C VAL A 66 3.33 -10.54 -2.58
N GLY A 67 2.38 -11.19 -1.92
CA GLY A 67 0.96 -11.13 -2.30
C GLY A 67 0.41 -9.71 -2.30
N LEU A 68 0.77 -8.90 -1.29
CA LEU A 68 0.42 -7.48 -1.22
C LEU A 68 1.06 -6.68 -2.36
N ALA A 69 2.34 -6.92 -2.68
CA ALA A 69 3.04 -6.24 -3.77
C ALA A 69 2.41 -6.53 -5.13
N LEU A 70 2.14 -7.81 -5.43
CA LEU A 70 1.51 -8.25 -6.69
C LEU A 70 0.06 -7.76 -6.78
N GLY A 71 -0.70 -7.83 -5.69
CA GLY A 71 -2.04 -7.27 -5.62
C GLY A 71 -2.05 -5.76 -5.87
N SER A 72 -1.12 -5.03 -5.26
CA SER A 72 -0.95 -3.58 -5.49
C SER A 72 -0.60 -3.27 -6.95
N ALA A 73 0.26 -4.06 -7.58
CA ALA A 73 0.56 -3.93 -9.01
C ALA A 73 -0.69 -4.14 -9.88
N GLY A 74 -1.56 -5.09 -9.51
CA GLY A 74 -2.88 -5.28 -10.14
C GLY A 74 -3.79 -4.06 -10.00
N VAL A 75 -3.81 -3.40 -8.82
CA VAL A 75 -4.53 -2.13 -8.63
C VAL A 75 -3.97 -1.03 -9.53
N ILE A 76 -2.64 -0.90 -9.62
CA ILE A 76 -1.99 0.10 -10.48
C ILE A 76 -2.39 -0.13 -11.94
N ALA A 77 -2.32 -1.38 -12.42
CA ALA A 77 -2.75 -1.73 -13.76
C ALA A 77 -4.22 -1.39 -14.01
N ALA A 78 -5.09 -1.64 -13.03
CA ALA A 78 -6.51 -1.28 -13.08
C ALA A 78 -6.73 0.24 -13.15
N LEU A 79 -6.00 1.04 -12.36
CA LEU A 79 -6.07 2.51 -12.38
C LEU A 79 -5.65 3.08 -13.74
N VAL A 80 -4.59 2.52 -14.33
CA VAL A 80 -4.10 2.92 -15.66
C VAL A 80 -5.10 2.51 -16.74
N ALA A 81 -5.59 1.27 -16.73
CA ALA A 81 -6.57 0.76 -17.69
C ALA A 81 -7.92 1.51 -17.61
N ALA A 82 -8.32 1.92 -16.40
CA ALA A 82 -9.48 2.77 -16.15
C ALA A 82 -9.23 4.25 -16.51
N ARG A 83 -8.05 4.62 -16.99
CA ARG A 83 -7.65 6.00 -17.31
C ARG A 83 -7.74 6.98 -16.14
N LEU A 84 -7.76 6.48 -14.93
CA LEU A 84 -7.67 7.30 -13.71
C LEU A 84 -6.29 7.92 -13.55
N ALA A 85 -5.24 7.29 -14.10
CA ALA A 85 -3.90 7.85 -14.17
C ALA A 85 -3.17 7.44 -15.45
N PRO A 86 -2.39 8.33 -16.09
CA PRO A 86 -1.46 7.94 -17.16
C PRO A 86 -0.37 7.01 -16.62
N ALA A 87 0.03 6.00 -17.40
CA ALA A 87 1.00 4.99 -16.99
C ALA A 87 2.36 5.56 -16.53
N ARG A 88 2.79 6.67 -17.12
CA ARG A 88 4.07 7.34 -16.79
C ARG A 88 3.90 8.55 -15.89
N SER A 89 2.76 8.70 -15.22
CA SER A 89 2.54 9.80 -14.29
C SER A 89 3.24 9.58 -12.96
N LEU A 90 3.63 10.66 -12.29
CA LEU A 90 4.28 10.59 -10.98
C LEU A 90 3.49 9.75 -9.95
N PRO A 91 2.14 9.84 -9.84
CA PRO A 91 1.40 8.94 -8.97
C PRO A 91 1.66 7.45 -9.26
N VAL A 92 1.65 7.05 -10.53
CA VAL A 92 1.88 5.65 -10.92
C VAL A 92 3.31 5.20 -10.65
N VAL A 93 4.29 6.07 -10.88
CA VAL A 93 5.71 5.79 -10.56
C VAL A 93 5.88 5.57 -9.05
N LEU A 94 5.29 6.42 -8.21
CA LEU A 94 5.37 6.29 -6.76
C LEU A 94 4.66 5.01 -6.26
N LEU A 95 3.47 4.71 -6.78
CA LEU A 95 2.78 3.46 -6.47
C LEU A 95 3.60 2.23 -6.94
N GLY A 96 4.31 2.33 -8.07
CA GLY A 96 5.26 1.32 -8.52
C GLY A 96 6.45 1.16 -7.58
N ALA A 97 6.99 2.28 -7.07
CA ALA A 97 8.09 2.26 -6.09
C ALA A 97 7.67 1.57 -4.78
N TRP A 98 6.41 1.70 -4.35
CA TRP A 98 5.85 0.91 -3.26
C TRP A 98 5.96 -0.59 -3.54
N CYS A 99 5.49 -1.06 -4.70
CA CYS A 99 5.54 -2.48 -5.05
C CYS A 99 6.98 -3.00 -5.09
N VAL A 100 7.90 -2.25 -5.72
CA VAL A 100 9.33 -2.61 -5.77
C VAL A 100 9.93 -2.62 -4.37
N GLY A 101 9.61 -1.63 -3.54
CA GLY A 101 10.08 -1.58 -2.16
C GLY A 101 9.66 -2.80 -1.34
N LEU A 102 8.39 -3.24 -1.47
CA LEU A 102 7.90 -4.45 -0.81
C LEU A 102 8.64 -5.72 -1.28
N LEU A 103 8.91 -5.84 -2.59
CA LEU A 103 9.67 -6.98 -3.11
C LEU A 103 11.12 -6.97 -2.61
N LEU A 104 11.74 -5.80 -2.49
CA LEU A 104 13.07 -5.66 -1.91
C LEU A 104 13.10 -5.97 -0.41
N VAL A 105 12.04 -5.65 0.32
CA VAL A 105 11.88 -6.02 1.75
C VAL A 105 11.93 -7.54 1.93
N VAL A 106 11.35 -8.30 1.01
CA VAL A 106 11.40 -9.77 1.04
C VAL A 106 12.73 -10.30 0.53
N ALA A 107 13.25 -9.74 -0.58
CA ALA A 107 14.49 -10.19 -1.19
C ALA A 107 15.73 -9.99 -0.30
N PHE A 108 15.69 -9.00 0.58
CA PHE A 108 16.79 -8.63 1.47
C PHE A 108 16.36 -8.78 2.93
N GLU A 109 16.96 -9.74 3.61
CA GLU A 109 16.67 -10.02 5.01
C GLU A 109 16.91 -8.80 5.91
N LYS A 110 16.02 -8.58 6.85
CA LYS A 110 16.17 -7.57 7.90
C LYS A 110 17.42 -7.84 8.74
N THR A 111 18.05 -6.78 9.24
CA THR A 111 19.14 -6.88 10.21
C THR A 111 18.71 -7.71 11.43
N ASN A 112 19.41 -8.81 11.68
CA ASN A 112 19.34 -9.53 12.95
C ASN A 112 20.32 -8.89 13.94
N TRP A 113 19.80 -8.10 14.86
CA TRP A 113 20.62 -7.36 15.84
C TRP A 113 21.39 -8.25 16.83
N SER A 114 21.06 -9.53 16.93
CA SER A 114 21.86 -10.48 17.72
C SER A 114 23.19 -10.84 17.05
N ILE A 115 23.27 -10.68 15.71
CA ILE A 115 24.46 -10.95 14.90
C ILE A 115 25.17 -9.63 14.56
N GLY A 116 24.42 -8.56 14.35
CA GLY A 116 24.94 -7.24 14.01
C GLY A 116 24.43 -6.67 12.68
N PRO A 117 24.91 -5.47 12.27
CA PRO A 117 24.45 -4.83 11.04
C PRO A 117 24.92 -5.60 9.80
N SER A 118 24.07 -5.63 8.76
CA SER A 118 24.34 -6.29 7.49
C SER A 118 23.95 -5.40 6.32
N VAL A 119 24.59 -5.61 5.14
CA VAL A 119 24.24 -4.91 3.90
C VAL A 119 22.79 -5.21 3.53
N SER A 120 22.35 -6.47 3.65
CA SER A 120 20.97 -6.89 3.45
C SER A 120 20.01 -6.07 4.31
N GLY A 121 20.30 -5.96 5.61
CA GLY A 121 19.48 -5.19 6.54
C GLY A 121 19.44 -3.68 6.25
N TYR A 122 20.49 -3.10 5.68
CA TYR A 122 20.44 -1.71 5.19
C TYR A 122 19.52 -1.58 3.99
N ILE A 123 19.63 -2.48 3.00
CA ILE A 123 18.75 -2.47 1.82
C ILE A 123 17.29 -2.62 2.26
N HIS A 124 16.99 -3.60 3.12
CA HIS A 124 15.65 -3.81 3.68
C HIS A 124 15.10 -2.53 4.31
N ARG A 125 15.89 -1.86 5.15
CA ARG A 125 15.47 -0.61 5.83
C ARG A 125 15.14 0.51 4.85
N TYR A 126 16.00 0.76 3.87
CA TYR A 126 15.77 1.82 2.90
C TYR A 126 14.63 1.48 1.94
N ALA A 127 14.51 0.21 1.54
CA ALA A 127 13.38 -0.27 0.73
C ALA A 127 12.04 -0.06 1.46
N SER A 128 11.99 -0.40 2.76
CA SER A 128 10.81 -0.14 3.60
C SER A 128 10.48 1.35 3.67
N LEU A 129 11.49 2.20 3.91
CA LEU A 129 11.29 3.64 3.99
C LEU A 129 10.76 4.22 2.67
N VAL A 130 11.33 3.80 1.55
CA VAL A 130 10.87 4.22 0.21
C VAL A 130 9.43 3.77 -0.02
N ALA A 131 9.11 2.52 0.27
CA ALA A 131 7.75 1.99 0.13
C ALA A 131 6.76 2.82 0.97
N PHE A 132 7.01 2.95 2.26
CA PHE A 132 6.13 3.64 3.22
C PHE A 132 5.93 5.13 2.95
N ILE A 133 6.79 5.77 2.19
CA ILE A 133 6.62 7.17 1.76
C ILE A 133 5.97 7.23 0.38
N ALA A 134 6.35 6.33 -0.53
CA ALA A 134 5.94 6.39 -1.92
C ALA A 134 4.44 6.13 -2.11
N LEU A 135 3.87 5.13 -1.41
CA LEU A 135 2.44 4.84 -1.50
C LEU A 135 1.57 6.03 -1.10
N PRO A 136 1.68 6.60 0.12
CA PRO A 136 0.81 7.70 0.51
C PRO A 136 1.00 8.95 -0.36
N LEU A 137 2.22 9.27 -0.79
CA LEU A 137 2.46 10.41 -1.69
C LEU A 137 1.83 10.17 -3.07
N GLY A 138 2.01 8.98 -3.65
CA GLY A 138 1.40 8.61 -4.93
C GLY A 138 -0.12 8.67 -4.89
N ALA A 139 -0.71 8.15 -3.81
CA ALA A 139 -2.15 8.17 -3.59
C ALA A 139 -2.70 9.59 -3.40
N LEU A 140 -2.01 10.47 -2.64
CA LEU A 140 -2.38 11.88 -2.46
C LEU A 140 -2.35 12.64 -3.78
N LEU A 141 -1.32 12.44 -4.61
CA LEU A 141 -1.23 13.07 -5.92
C LEU A 141 -2.34 12.58 -6.86
N LEU A 142 -2.68 11.28 -6.80
CA LEU A 142 -3.77 10.73 -7.60
C LEU A 142 -5.12 11.33 -7.23
N VAL A 143 -5.47 11.39 -5.94
CA VAL A 143 -6.76 11.96 -5.51
C VAL A 143 -6.83 13.48 -5.73
N ARG A 144 -5.70 14.19 -5.70
CA ARG A 144 -5.62 15.60 -6.05
C ARG A 144 -5.98 15.84 -7.52
N ARG A 145 -5.56 14.95 -8.43
CA ARG A 145 -5.91 15.01 -9.85
C ARG A 145 -7.42 14.94 -10.08
N HIS A 146 -8.13 14.18 -9.28
CA HIS A 146 -9.60 13.97 -9.37
C HIS A 146 -10.40 14.84 -8.40
N ARG A 147 -9.86 15.98 -7.96
CA ARG A 147 -10.49 16.82 -6.91
C ARG A 147 -11.88 17.32 -7.27
N HIS A 148 -12.20 17.47 -8.54
CA HIS A 148 -13.47 17.97 -9.04
C HIS A 148 -14.47 16.87 -9.44
N ASP A 149 -14.08 15.60 -9.38
CA ASP A 149 -14.99 14.48 -9.68
C ASP A 149 -15.84 14.15 -8.43
N PRO A 150 -17.17 14.43 -8.44
CA PRO A 150 -18.03 14.14 -7.29
C PRO A 150 -18.17 12.63 -7.06
N ALA A 151 -18.14 11.81 -8.11
CA ALA A 151 -18.24 10.36 -8.01
C ALA A 151 -17.02 9.70 -7.36
N ALA A 152 -15.86 10.38 -7.37
CA ALA A 152 -14.65 9.93 -6.68
C ALA A 152 -14.61 10.38 -5.20
N ARG A 153 -15.52 11.24 -4.73
CA ARG A 153 -15.48 11.86 -3.39
C ARG A 153 -15.29 10.87 -2.25
N PRO A 154 -16.07 9.76 -2.13
CA PRO A 154 -15.94 8.84 -1.00
C PRO A 154 -14.54 8.20 -0.95
N PHE A 155 -14.00 7.80 -2.11
CA PHE A 155 -12.66 7.22 -2.19
C PHE A 155 -11.58 8.26 -1.89
N ARG A 156 -11.71 9.48 -2.41
CA ARG A 156 -10.75 10.57 -2.17
C ARG A 156 -10.62 10.89 -0.69
N VAL A 157 -11.72 10.94 0.04
CA VAL A 157 -11.70 11.22 1.49
C VAL A 157 -10.96 10.13 2.22
N GLY A 158 -11.32 8.86 2.00
CA GLY A 158 -10.67 7.73 2.65
C GLY A 158 -9.18 7.61 2.32
N VAL A 159 -8.82 7.74 1.04
CA VAL A 159 -7.41 7.72 0.59
C VAL A 159 -6.62 8.88 1.22
N ARG A 160 -7.17 10.08 1.28
CA ARG A 160 -6.48 11.23 1.94
C ARG A 160 -6.25 10.98 3.41
N ILE A 161 -7.27 10.53 4.13
CA ILE A 161 -7.16 10.23 5.57
C ILE A 161 -6.12 9.14 5.79
N GLY A 162 -6.21 8.00 5.10
CA GLY A 162 -5.25 6.90 5.24
C GLY A 162 -3.82 7.32 4.90
N SER A 163 -3.63 8.07 3.81
CA SER A 163 -2.30 8.55 3.42
C SER A 163 -1.70 9.52 4.43
N TRP A 164 -2.49 10.44 4.98
CA TRP A 164 -1.99 11.35 6.01
C TRP A 164 -1.72 10.65 7.34
N LEU A 165 -2.53 9.65 7.72
CA LEU A 165 -2.25 8.80 8.89
C LEU A 165 -0.95 8.03 8.73
N ALA A 166 -0.71 7.45 7.53
CA ALA A 166 0.54 6.77 7.22
C ALA A 166 1.74 7.72 7.37
N LEU A 167 1.71 8.90 6.76
CA LEU A 167 2.79 9.87 6.87
C LEU A 167 2.95 10.40 8.31
N ALA A 168 1.87 10.63 9.02
CA ALA A 168 1.91 11.09 10.41
C ALA A 168 2.54 10.07 11.37
N SER A 169 2.51 8.77 11.03
CA SER A 169 3.19 7.72 11.81
C SER A 169 4.71 7.90 11.88
N PHE A 170 5.31 8.70 11.00
CA PHE A 170 6.73 9.04 11.06
C PHE A 170 7.02 10.18 12.07
N LEU A 171 6.04 10.99 12.44
CA LEU A 171 6.27 12.16 13.31
C LEU A 171 6.90 11.80 14.66
N PRO A 172 6.45 10.76 15.39
CA PRO A 172 7.09 10.36 16.64
C PRO A 172 8.55 9.93 16.44
N ILE A 173 8.86 9.26 15.33
CA ILE A 173 10.22 8.80 14.99
C ILE A 173 11.12 10.01 14.72
N VAL A 174 10.67 10.92 13.86
CA VAL A 174 11.41 12.16 13.53
C VAL A 174 11.58 13.03 14.78
N GLY A 175 10.56 13.15 15.60
CA GLY A 175 10.61 13.88 16.87
C GLY A 175 11.63 13.28 17.83
N ALA A 176 11.64 11.95 17.99
CA ALA A 176 12.62 11.27 18.86
C ALA A 176 14.07 11.40 18.36
N ILE A 177 14.27 11.40 17.03
CA ILE A 177 15.59 11.64 16.42
C ILE A 177 16.02 13.09 16.65
N ALA A 178 15.14 14.06 16.43
CA ALA A 178 15.44 15.49 16.63
C ALA A 178 15.76 15.81 18.10
N LEU A 179 15.03 15.21 19.03
CA LEU A 179 15.17 15.44 20.48
C LEU A 179 16.16 14.48 21.16
N ARG A 180 16.93 13.71 20.40
CA ARG A 180 17.86 12.69 20.96
C ARG A 180 18.82 13.20 22.02
N GLY A 181 19.26 14.48 21.92
CA GLY A 181 20.15 15.12 22.89
C GLY A 181 19.48 15.45 24.21
N VAL A 182 18.14 15.48 24.25
CA VAL A 182 17.34 15.87 25.43
C VAL A 182 16.74 14.62 26.10
N ILE A 183 16.33 13.62 25.30
CA ILE A 183 15.58 12.45 25.78
C ILE A 183 16.47 11.50 26.62
N GLY A 184 17.79 11.52 26.45
CA GLY A 184 18.73 10.70 27.22
C GLY A 184 18.69 9.20 26.94
N VAL A 185 17.83 8.75 25.99
CA VAL A 185 17.76 7.36 25.54
C VAL A 185 17.83 7.30 24.00
N PRO A 186 18.29 6.19 23.41
CA PRO A 186 18.26 6.01 21.96
C PRO A 186 16.84 6.18 21.41
N TRP A 187 16.70 6.88 20.26
CA TRP A 187 15.40 7.22 19.67
C TRP A 187 14.47 6.00 19.49
N TRP A 188 15.04 4.83 19.15
CA TRP A 188 14.24 3.59 18.96
C TRP A 188 13.68 3.01 20.27
N ARG A 189 14.16 3.44 21.42
CA ARG A 189 13.60 3.14 22.74
C ARG A 189 12.57 4.17 23.19
N ALA A 190 12.66 5.39 22.67
CA ALA A 190 11.77 6.49 23.01
C ALA A 190 10.36 6.35 22.37
N VAL A 191 10.23 5.58 21.28
CA VAL A 191 8.97 5.43 20.55
C VAL A 191 8.48 3.97 20.56
N PRO A 192 7.16 3.75 20.49
CA PRO A 192 6.57 2.41 20.32
C PRO A 192 6.66 1.98 18.85
N LEU A 193 7.88 1.65 18.39
CA LEU A 193 8.19 1.47 16.97
C LEU A 193 7.32 0.39 16.31
N GLY A 194 7.01 -0.70 17.03
CA GLY A 194 6.17 -1.76 16.52
C GLY A 194 4.72 -1.32 16.31
N LEU A 195 4.18 -0.51 17.23
CA LEU A 195 2.82 0.03 17.09
C LEU A 195 2.73 1.02 15.93
N LEU A 196 3.74 1.90 15.78
CA LEU A 196 3.80 2.86 14.68
C LEU A 196 3.86 2.17 13.32
N GLU A 197 4.69 1.12 13.18
CA GLU A 197 4.77 0.35 11.93
C GLU A 197 3.45 -0.37 11.61
N ARG A 198 2.78 -0.93 12.61
CA ARG A 198 1.47 -1.58 12.41
C ARG A 198 0.38 -0.59 12.00
N GLY A 199 0.33 0.56 12.64
CA GLY A 199 -0.59 1.64 12.27
C GLY A 199 -0.35 2.15 10.86
N LEU A 200 0.92 2.38 10.52
CA LEU A 200 1.37 2.75 9.18
C LEU A 200 0.94 1.71 8.15
N ALA A 201 1.33 0.44 8.34
CA ALA A 201 1.01 -0.65 7.42
C ALA A 201 -0.49 -0.83 7.25
N LEU A 202 -1.28 -0.76 8.34
CA LEU A 202 -2.74 -0.82 8.26
C LEU A 202 -3.33 0.33 7.44
N ALA A 203 -2.86 1.56 7.66
CA ALA A 203 -3.31 2.72 6.89
C ALA A 203 -3.01 2.54 5.40
N GLU A 204 -1.84 2.02 5.06
CA GLU A 204 -1.41 1.81 3.68
C GLU A 204 -2.18 0.71 2.97
N VAL A 205 -2.41 -0.43 3.60
CA VAL A 205 -3.21 -1.51 2.98
C VAL A 205 -4.67 -1.09 2.79
N VAL A 206 -5.22 -0.26 3.68
CA VAL A 206 -6.54 0.37 3.48
C VAL A 206 -6.52 1.32 2.28
N VAL A 207 -5.45 2.11 2.10
CA VAL A 207 -5.31 2.97 0.91
C VAL A 207 -5.28 2.14 -0.37
N VAL A 208 -4.51 1.05 -0.43
CA VAL A 208 -4.49 0.14 -1.59
C VAL A 208 -5.88 -0.43 -1.89
N ALA A 209 -6.59 -0.91 -0.85
CA ALA A 209 -7.94 -1.43 -1.00
C ALA A 209 -8.91 -0.37 -1.55
N LEU A 210 -8.86 0.86 -1.03
CA LEU A 210 -9.70 1.97 -1.50
C LEU A 210 -9.40 2.35 -2.95
N LEU A 211 -8.13 2.34 -3.37
CA LEU A 211 -7.74 2.57 -4.76
C LEU A 211 -8.29 1.48 -5.69
N GLY A 212 -8.22 0.20 -5.28
CA GLY A 212 -8.82 -0.92 -6.01
C GLY A 212 -10.34 -0.81 -6.12
N LEU A 213 -11.02 -0.49 -5.02
CA LEU A 213 -12.46 -0.28 -5.00
C LEU A 213 -12.89 0.92 -5.87
N TRP A 214 -12.10 1.99 -5.89
CA TRP A 214 -12.34 3.13 -6.76
C TRP A 214 -12.24 2.75 -8.25
N ALA A 215 -11.21 2.00 -8.64
CA ALA A 215 -11.07 1.50 -10.02
C ALA A 215 -12.28 0.62 -10.42
N LEU A 216 -12.73 -0.28 -9.53
CA LEU A 216 -13.92 -1.11 -9.75
C LEU A 216 -15.20 -0.29 -9.90
N ALA A 217 -15.42 0.68 -9.02
CA ALA A 217 -16.60 1.55 -9.07
C ALA A 217 -16.62 2.40 -10.36
N HIS A 218 -15.44 2.87 -10.80
CA HIS A 218 -15.30 3.61 -12.04
C HIS A 218 -15.64 2.74 -13.26
N ALA A 219 -15.09 1.52 -13.33
CA ALA A 219 -15.36 0.59 -14.42
C ALA A 219 -16.86 0.22 -14.53
N ARG A 220 -17.54 0.01 -13.39
CA ARG A 220 -18.98 -0.29 -13.36
C ARG A 220 -19.81 0.89 -13.90
N ARG A 221 -19.48 2.12 -13.52
CA ARG A 221 -20.17 3.32 -14.02
C ARG A 221 -20.00 3.49 -15.54
N SER A 222 -18.78 3.31 -16.03
CA SER A 222 -18.49 3.41 -17.47
C SER A 222 -19.25 2.34 -18.29
N ALA A 223 -19.38 1.12 -17.77
CA ALA A 223 -20.14 0.06 -18.42
C ALA A 223 -21.65 0.37 -18.46
N ALA A 224 -22.22 0.91 -17.38
CA ALA A 224 -23.62 1.30 -17.30
C ALA A 224 -23.96 2.43 -18.27
N ALA A 225 -23.10 3.44 -18.38
CA ALA A 225 -23.27 4.54 -19.33
C ALA A 225 -23.24 4.08 -20.79
N GLY A 226 -22.33 3.14 -21.14
CA GLY A 226 -22.26 2.57 -22.49
C GLY A 226 -23.49 1.77 -22.89
N ASN A 227 -24.07 1.00 -21.94
CA ASN A 227 -25.30 0.23 -22.23
C ASN A 227 -26.53 1.13 -22.41
N GLY A 228 -26.63 2.25 -21.68
CA GLY A 228 -27.72 3.21 -21.83
C GLY A 228 -27.78 3.84 -23.25
N GLN A 229 -26.62 4.16 -23.82
CA GLN A 229 -26.54 4.75 -25.17
C GLN A 229 -26.93 3.79 -26.29
N LEU A 230 -26.82 2.47 -26.11
CA LEU A 230 -27.22 1.47 -27.10
C LEU A 230 -28.73 1.25 -27.12
N VAL A 231 -29.42 1.50 -26.00
CA VAL A 231 -30.89 1.36 -25.90
C VAL A 231 -31.61 2.56 -26.50
N ASP A 232 -31.03 3.75 -26.43
CA ASP A 232 -31.60 5.00 -26.88
C ASP A 232 -31.31 5.32 -28.39
N SER A 233 -30.61 4.44 -29.12
CA SER A 233 -30.38 4.60 -30.55
C SER A 233 -31.60 4.11 -31.30
N PRO A 234 -32.45 4.99 -31.91
CA PRO A 234 -33.59 4.55 -32.71
C PRO A 234 -33.06 3.73 -33.89
N ALA A 235 -33.66 2.55 -34.09
CA ALA A 235 -33.43 1.74 -35.29
C ALA A 235 -33.78 2.58 -36.53
N ALA A 236 -32.74 2.91 -37.29
CA ALA A 236 -32.89 3.62 -38.57
C ALA A 236 -33.31 2.66 -39.66
#